data_76338969c9728cc68db877869d0985a4
#
_entry.id   76338969c9728cc68db877869d0985a4
#
_cell.length_a   1.000
_cell.length_b   1.000
_cell.length_c   1.000
_cell.angle_alpha   90.00
_cell.angle_beta   90.00
_cell.angle_gamma   90.00
#
_symmetry.space_group_name_H-M   'P 1'
#
loop_
_entity.id
_entity.type
_entity.pdbx_description
1 polymer ?
#
loop_
_entity_poly.entity_id
_entity_poly.type
_entity_poly.pdbx_seq_one_letter_code
_entity_poly.pdbx_strand_id
1 'polypeptide(L)'
;QKYRINRKIGSGSFGEIYSGTVIYQDSNQQVAIKFEKRSARCPQLRHEFKVYRELQGCTGIGRVMYFGTYRDCNVMVMELLGPSLEDLFNQCGRRFSLKTTLQLADQLLERAETLHENHLIHRDIKPANFVVSPGDTAAMVFCIDFGLSKRYRHPHTLQHIPYREGRSLTGTPRYASVANHQGVETSRRDDLESIGYILVYFLLGKLPWQGLKVPHGVAGTASQKHRLILDKKTTTPLPELCRGCPVEFQEFIQYCRELQFDAKPNMTYVRNLFRDLYRRHGFENPKQWDWDTARAPARPLSTKKDDNRPSTSQAVRPGTA
;
A
#
# COMPACT_ATOMS: atom_id res chain seq x y z
N GLN A 1 -3.31 32.76 10.16
CA GLN A 1 -3.68 31.47 9.55
C GLN A 1 -2.59 31.07 8.56
N LYS A 2 -2.04 29.83 8.67
CA LYS A 2 -0.93 29.38 7.81
C LYS A 2 -1.38 28.44 6.71
N TYR A 3 -2.50 27.74 6.89
CA TYR A 3 -3.01 26.72 5.99
C TYR A 3 -4.51 26.92 5.76
N ARG A 4 -4.95 26.74 4.53
CA ARG A 4 -6.36 26.68 4.14
C ARG A 4 -6.74 25.24 3.89
N ILE A 5 -7.80 24.76 4.52
CA ILE A 5 -8.37 23.42 4.29
C ILE A 5 -9.20 23.49 3.00
N ASN A 6 -8.98 22.54 2.09
CA ASN A 6 -9.71 22.47 0.82
C ASN A 6 -10.80 21.37 0.90
N ARG A 7 -10.47 20.14 0.48
CA ARG A 7 -11.43 19.03 0.44
C ARG A 7 -10.94 17.83 1.23
N LYS A 8 -11.88 17.02 1.73
CA LYS A 8 -11.55 15.72 2.33
C LYS A 8 -11.00 14.77 1.25
N ILE A 9 -9.87 14.14 1.53
CA ILE A 9 -9.20 13.20 0.65
C ILE A 9 -9.10 11.79 1.23
N GLY A 10 -9.36 11.63 2.52
CA GLY A 10 -9.36 10.33 3.17
C GLY A 10 -10.00 10.35 4.55
N SER A 11 -10.35 9.16 5.02
CA SER A 11 -10.71 8.92 6.42
C SER A 11 -10.27 7.52 6.81
N GLY A 12 -9.78 7.37 8.03
CA GLY A 12 -9.32 6.10 8.58
C GLY A 12 -9.70 5.95 10.04
N SER A 13 -9.26 4.87 10.65
CA SER A 13 -9.53 4.55 12.06
C SER A 13 -9.03 5.63 13.02
N PHE A 14 -8.09 6.47 12.60
CA PHE A 14 -7.38 7.43 13.44
C PHE A 14 -7.71 8.90 13.10
N GLY A 15 -8.63 9.14 12.15
CA GLY A 15 -9.05 10.51 11.85
C GLY A 15 -9.38 10.77 10.39
N GLU A 16 -9.44 12.05 10.05
CA GLU A 16 -9.79 12.54 8.73
C GLU A 16 -8.61 13.25 8.08
N ILE A 17 -8.47 13.08 6.78
CA ILE A 17 -7.39 13.70 6.00
C ILE A 17 -8.02 14.62 4.96
N TYR A 18 -7.50 15.84 4.90
CA TYR A 18 -7.91 16.87 3.95
C TYR A 18 -6.72 17.30 3.09
N SER A 19 -6.99 17.66 1.85
CA SER A 19 -6.03 18.49 1.11
C SER A 19 -6.13 19.92 1.61
N GLY A 20 -5.03 20.63 1.58
CA GLY A 20 -4.95 22.02 1.97
C GLY A 20 -3.94 22.78 1.12
N THR A 21 -3.90 24.09 1.30
CA THR A 21 -2.98 25.00 0.64
C THR A 21 -2.22 25.83 1.68
N VAL A 22 -0.92 25.92 1.52
CA VAL A 22 -0.09 26.88 2.29
C VAL A 22 -0.45 28.29 1.84
N ILE A 23 -0.81 29.19 2.77
CA ILE A 23 -1.26 30.54 2.46
C ILE A 23 -0.37 31.65 3.06
N TYR A 24 0.83 31.31 3.48
CA TYR A 24 1.83 32.27 3.93
C TYR A 24 3.03 32.29 2.96
N GLN A 25 3.70 33.42 2.88
CA GLN A 25 4.87 33.63 1.98
C GLN A 25 4.55 33.40 0.49
N ASP A 26 3.36 33.80 0.02
CA ASP A 26 2.89 33.64 -1.36
C ASP A 26 3.04 32.23 -1.94
N SER A 27 3.08 31.23 -1.05
CA SER A 27 3.19 29.83 -1.42
C SER A 27 1.79 29.24 -1.70
N ASN A 28 1.64 28.67 -2.91
CA ASN A 28 0.46 27.89 -3.27
C ASN A 28 0.68 26.38 -3.12
N GLN A 29 1.68 25.99 -2.31
CA GLN A 29 2.02 24.57 -2.12
C GLN A 29 0.81 23.81 -1.56
N GLN A 30 0.50 22.67 -2.21
CA GLN A 30 -0.52 21.75 -1.73
C GLN A 30 0.05 20.88 -0.61
N VAL A 31 -0.79 20.63 0.40
CA VAL A 31 -0.44 19.84 1.60
C VAL A 31 -1.55 18.87 1.95
N ALA A 32 -1.20 17.81 2.67
CA ALA A 32 -2.16 16.94 3.37
C ALA A 32 -2.26 17.40 4.84
N ILE A 33 -3.49 17.48 5.35
CA ILE A 33 -3.77 17.89 6.73
C ILE A 33 -4.54 16.76 7.40
N LYS A 34 -3.93 16.08 8.35
CA LYS A 34 -4.51 14.97 9.12
C LYS A 34 -5.04 15.50 10.46
N PHE A 35 -6.30 15.18 10.75
CA PHE A 35 -6.98 15.56 12.00
C PHE A 35 -7.27 14.31 12.82
N GLU A 36 -7.02 14.39 14.12
CA GLU A 36 -7.36 13.36 15.10
C GLU A 36 -8.05 14.02 16.29
N LYS A 37 -9.21 13.51 16.70
CA LYS A 37 -9.89 14.02 17.90
C LYS A 37 -9.01 13.80 19.13
N ARG A 38 -8.85 14.84 19.96
CA ARG A 38 -8.10 14.73 21.23
C ARG A 38 -8.76 13.78 22.22
N SER A 39 -10.07 13.59 22.11
CA SER A 39 -10.87 12.64 22.88
C SER A 39 -10.80 11.20 22.35
N ALA A 40 -10.01 10.92 21.30
CA ALA A 40 -9.83 9.57 20.81
C ALA A 40 -9.30 8.64 21.91
N ARG A 41 -9.85 7.41 22.00
CA ARG A 41 -9.45 6.45 23.03
C ARG A 41 -7.94 6.11 23.01
N CYS A 42 -7.35 6.11 21.83
CA CYS A 42 -5.92 5.85 21.61
C CYS A 42 -5.37 6.86 20.61
N PRO A 43 -5.02 8.09 21.02
CA PRO A 43 -4.51 9.10 20.10
C PRO A 43 -3.11 8.71 19.64
N GLN A 44 -2.88 8.73 18.31
CA GLN A 44 -1.64 8.27 17.67
C GLN A 44 -0.94 9.35 16.88
N LEU A 45 -1.63 10.45 16.52
CA LEU A 45 -1.08 11.46 15.61
C LEU A 45 0.20 12.13 16.13
N ARG A 46 0.33 12.30 17.45
CA ARG A 46 1.57 12.83 18.06
C ARG A 46 2.73 11.83 17.93
N HIS A 47 2.45 10.53 18.09
CA HIS A 47 3.45 9.49 17.89
C HIS A 47 3.88 9.44 16.41
N GLU A 48 2.92 9.41 15.51
CA GLU A 48 3.14 9.43 14.07
C GLU A 48 4.01 10.63 13.64
N PHE A 49 3.70 11.84 14.14
CA PHE A 49 4.53 13.03 13.89
C PHE A 49 5.99 12.85 14.33
N LYS A 50 6.22 12.28 15.52
CA LYS A 50 7.58 12.02 16.03
C LYS A 50 8.34 11.08 15.10
N VAL A 51 7.69 10.01 14.64
CA VAL A 51 8.29 9.04 13.71
C VAL A 51 8.63 9.69 12.39
N TYR A 52 7.73 10.49 11.80
CA TYR A 52 8.04 11.26 10.60
C TYR A 52 9.27 12.17 10.77
N ARG A 53 9.40 12.81 11.95
CA ARG A 53 10.54 13.68 12.25
C ARG A 53 11.85 12.90 12.35
N GLU A 54 11.84 11.71 12.92
CA GLU A 54 13.00 10.82 13.00
C GLU A 54 13.44 10.32 11.63
N LEU A 55 12.48 10.01 10.76
CA LEU A 55 12.71 9.49 9.41
C LEU A 55 12.91 10.61 8.36
N GLN A 56 12.91 11.88 8.78
CA GLN A 56 13.00 13.01 7.85
C GLN A 56 14.28 12.94 7.02
N GLY A 57 14.12 13.01 5.69
CA GLY A 57 15.24 12.90 4.73
C GLY A 57 15.51 11.47 4.24
N CYS A 58 14.90 10.46 4.83
CA CYS A 58 14.97 9.09 4.30
C CYS A 58 14.17 8.98 2.99
N THR A 59 14.70 8.22 2.04
CA THR A 59 14.05 7.99 0.74
C THR A 59 12.68 7.33 0.92
N GLY A 60 11.64 7.86 0.25
CA GLY A 60 10.27 7.33 0.32
C GLY A 60 9.56 7.59 1.64
N ILE A 61 9.99 8.62 2.37
CA ILE A 61 9.29 9.16 3.55
C ILE A 61 8.88 10.61 3.23
N GLY A 62 7.59 10.89 3.28
CA GLY A 62 7.04 12.21 3.02
C GLY A 62 7.47 13.24 4.09
N ARG A 63 7.59 14.48 3.70
CA ARG A 63 7.98 15.57 4.60
C ARG A 63 6.82 15.96 5.51
N VAL A 64 7.06 16.02 6.82
CA VAL A 64 6.13 16.62 7.79
C VAL A 64 6.53 18.07 8.07
N MET A 65 5.55 18.97 8.08
CA MET A 65 5.78 20.42 8.15
C MET A 65 5.36 21.01 9.50
N TYR A 66 4.28 20.51 10.08
CA TYR A 66 3.70 21.11 11.28
C TYR A 66 2.93 20.07 12.10
N PHE A 67 2.96 20.25 13.42
CA PHE A 67 2.06 19.57 14.35
C PHE A 67 1.56 20.58 15.37
N GLY A 68 0.28 20.53 15.69
CA GLY A 68 -0.35 21.40 16.67
C GLY A 68 -1.77 21.00 16.98
N THR A 69 -2.53 21.93 17.50
CA THR A 69 -3.94 21.72 17.84
C THR A 69 -4.84 22.72 17.12
N TYR A 70 -6.02 22.29 16.74
CA TYR A 70 -7.06 23.13 16.18
C TYR A 70 -8.41 22.65 16.72
N ARG A 71 -9.10 23.53 17.46
CA ARG A 71 -10.32 23.19 18.22
C ARG A 71 -10.07 21.98 19.13
N ASP A 72 -10.87 20.93 19.01
CA ASP A 72 -10.81 19.68 19.78
C ASP A 72 -9.90 18.60 19.14
N CYS A 73 -9.16 18.95 18.07
CA CYS A 73 -8.33 18.02 17.33
C CYS A 73 -6.83 18.31 17.47
N ASN A 74 -6.01 17.25 17.45
CA ASN A 74 -4.63 17.30 17.03
C ASN A 74 -4.59 17.42 15.50
N VAL A 75 -3.62 18.18 14.99
CA VAL A 75 -3.47 18.44 13.56
C VAL A 75 -2.02 18.20 13.15
N MET A 76 -1.81 17.46 12.09
CA MET A 76 -0.52 17.29 11.44
C MET A 76 -0.62 17.74 9.99
N VAL A 77 0.34 18.55 9.55
CA VAL A 77 0.46 19.01 8.15
C VAL A 77 1.68 18.36 7.54
N MET A 78 1.51 17.79 6.37
CA MET A 78 2.54 17.04 5.67
C MET A 78 2.44 17.25 4.16
N GLU A 79 3.44 16.82 3.45
CA GLU A 79 3.47 16.80 1.99
C GLU A 79 2.25 16.05 1.42
N LEU A 80 1.62 16.63 0.40
CA LEU A 80 0.57 15.96 -0.33
C LEU A 80 1.20 15.06 -1.39
N LEU A 81 1.03 13.76 -1.20
CA LEU A 81 1.50 12.72 -2.11
C LEU A 81 0.38 12.29 -3.08
N GLY A 82 0.71 11.40 -4.00
CA GLY A 82 -0.20 10.88 -5.01
C GLY A 82 -1.15 9.78 -4.47
N PRO A 83 -1.77 9.01 -5.36
CA PRO A 83 -2.68 7.93 -5.00
C PRO A 83 -1.94 6.79 -4.27
N SER A 84 -2.70 6.02 -3.48
CA SER A 84 -2.18 4.81 -2.84
C SER A 84 -2.06 3.65 -3.84
N LEU A 85 -1.25 2.65 -3.49
CA LEU A 85 -1.18 1.42 -4.29
C LEU A 85 -2.51 0.67 -4.32
N GLU A 86 -3.38 0.79 -3.30
CA GLU A 86 -4.73 0.23 -3.34
C GLU A 86 -5.62 0.97 -4.35
N ASP A 87 -5.50 2.32 -4.45
CA ASP A 87 -6.24 3.11 -5.45
C ASP A 87 -5.80 2.73 -6.87
N LEU A 88 -4.47 2.67 -7.10
CA LEU A 88 -3.90 2.29 -8.39
C LEU A 88 -4.24 0.85 -8.78
N PHE A 89 -4.22 -0.05 -7.80
CA PHE A 89 -4.63 -1.43 -8.00
C PHE A 89 -6.10 -1.54 -8.43
N ASN A 90 -6.99 -0.81 -7.76
CA ASN A 90 -8.40 -0.75 -8.16
C ASN A 90 -8.57 -0.14 -9.56
N GLN A 91 -7.80 0.89 -9.92
CA GLN A 91 -7.76 1.51 -11.24
C GLN A 91 -7.35 0.52 -12.35
N CYS A 92 -6.41 -0.39 -12.04
CA CYS A 92 -5.94 -1.45 -12.94
C CYS A 92 -6.81 -2.71 -12.91
N GLY A 93 -8.09 -2.62 -12.50
CA GLY A 93 -9.00 -3.76 -12.45
C GLY A 93 -8.64 -4.81 -11.41
N ARG A 94 -7.94 -4.42 -10.35
CA ARG A 94 -7.49 -5.26 -9.22
C ARG A 94 -6.54 -6.38 -9.66
N ARG A 95 -5.63 -6.07 -10.56
CA ARG A 95 -4.54 -6.95 -10.96
C ARG A 95 -3.39 -6.14 -11.52
N PHE A 96 -2.19 -6.39 -11.01
CA PHE A 96 -0.97 -5.87 -11.61
C PHE A 96 -0.25 -6.95 -12.41
N SER A 97 0.46 -6.53 -13.43
CA SER A 97 1.38 -7.39 -14.17
C SER A 97 2.52 -7.86 -13.28
N LEU A 98 3.19 -8.94 -13.69
CA LEU A 98 4.41 -9.39 -13.01
C LEU A 98 5.47 -8.29 -12.99
N LYS A 99 5.64 -7.56 -14.11
CA LYS A 99 6.59 -6.43 -14.21
C LYS A 99 6.33 -5.39 -13.12
N THR A 100 5.12 -4.84 -13.06
CA THR A 100 4.74 -3.84 -12.06
C THR A 100 4.91 -4.39 -10.64
N THR A 101 4.48 -5.62 -10.39
CA THR A 101 4.60 -6.25 -9.06
C THR A 101 6.06 -6.40 -8.61
N LEU A 102 6.97 -6.77 -9.51
CA LEU A 102 8.40 -6.90 -9.19
C LEU A 102 9.08 -5.55 -8.95
N GLN A 103 8.70 -4.53 -9.70
CA GLN A 103 9.17 -3.16 -9.45
C GLN A 103 8.69 -2.64 -8.09
N LEU A 104 7.45 -2.93 -7.71
CA LEU A 104 6.91 -2.61 -6.40
C LEU A 104 7.60 -3.41 -5.29
N ALA A 105 7.90 -4.69 -5.53
CA ALA A 105 8.58 -5.53 -4.54
C ALA A 105 9.92 -4.89 -4.09
N ASP A 106 10.75 -4.44 -5.02
CA ASP A 106 12.03 -3.80 -4.68
C ASP A 106 11.83 -2.53 -3.85
N GLN A 107 10.87 -1.66 -4.21
CA GLN A 107 10.60 -0.44 -3.47
C GLN A 107 9.96 -0.69 -2.09
N LEU A 108 9.01 -1.63 -1.98
CA LEU A 108 8.38 -1.97 -0.70
C LEU A 108 9.40 -2.55 0.29
N LEU A 109 10.28 -3.43 -0.19
CA LEU A 109 11.37 -4.00 0.60
C LEU A 109 12.36 -2.93 1.03
N GLU A 110 12.70 -1.99 0.16
CA GLU A 110 13.57 -0.86 0.51
C GLU A 110 12.92 0.04 1.57
N ARG A 111 11.60 0.30 1.52
CA ARG A 111 10.91 1.07 2.58
C ARG A 111 10.94 0.35 3.91
N ALA A 112 10.71 -0.98 3.92
CA ALA A 112 10.84 -1.78 5.14
C ALA A 112 12.27 -1.74 5.69
N GLU A 113 13.27 -1.91 4.83
CA GLU A 113 14.69 -1.79 5.21
C GLU A 113 15.00 -0.43 5.84
N THR A 114 14.56 0.67 5.22
CA THR A 114 14.71 2.04 5.76
C THR A 114 14.15 2.16 7.19
N LEU A 115 12.94 1.61 7.44
CA LEU A 115 12.35 1.63 8.79
C LEU A 115 13.17 0.79 9.77
N HIS A 116 13.55 -0.42 9.36
CA HIS A 116 14.29 -1.36 10.20
C HIS A 116 15.69 -0.83 10.57
N GLU A 117 16.37 -0.15 9.67
CA GLU A 117 17.65 0.51 9.95
C GLU A 117 17.49 1.66 10.95
N ASN A 118 16.37 2.37 10.90
CA ASN A 118 16.00 3.40 11.87
C ASN A 118 15.31 2.83 13.14
N HIS A 119 15.52 1.53 13.43
CA HIS A 119 15.08 0.84 14.64
C HIS A 119 13.55 0.70 14.79
N LEU A 120 12.80 0.90 13.71
CA LEU A 120 11.34 0.90 13.69
C LEU A 120 10.79 -0.29 12.90
N ILE A 121 9.61 -0.74 13.28
CA ILE A 121 8.73 -1.61 12.49
C ILE A 121 7.40 -0.89 12.26
N HIS A 122 6.79 -1.14 11.10
CA HIS A 122 5.56 -0.43 10.69
C HIS A 122 4.32 -0.98 11.38
N ARG A 123 4.16 -2.30 11.41
CA ARG A 123 3.04 -3.07 11.99
C ARG A 123 1.67 -2.93 11.30
N ASP A 124 1.56 -2.12 10.24
CA ASP A 124 0.35 -2.04 9.40
C ASP A 124 0.72 -1.92 7.91
N ILE A 125 1.59 -2.82 7.45
CA ILE A 125 1.97 -2.93 6.05
C ILE A 125 0.76 -3.38 5.23
N LYS A 126 0.29 -2.49 4.34
CA LYS A 126 -0.84 -2.72 3.43
C LYS A 126 -0.77 -1.78 2.22
N PRO A 127 -1.40 -2.11 1.08
CA PRO A 127 -1.35 -1.28 -0.13
C PRO A 127 -1.79 0.18 0.07
N ALA A 128 -2.76 0.43 0.96
CA ALA A 128 -3.25 1.77 1.25
C ALA A 128 -2.25 2.66 2.01
N ASN A 129 -1.22 2.06 2.64
CA ASN A 129 -0.16 2.77 3.36
C ASN A 129 1.11 2.98 2.52
N PHE A 130 1.02 2.71 1.22
CA PHE A 130 2.05 3.06 0.25
C PHE A 130 1.42 3.95 -0.82
N VAL A 131 1.98 5.13 -1.01
CA VAL A 131 1.50 6.11 -1.99
C VAL A 131 2.62 6.45 -2.96
N VAL A 132 2.28 6.89 -4.17
CA VAL A 132 3.29 7.25 -5.17
C VAL A 132 3.54 8.76 -5.17
N SER A 133 4.68 9.18 -5.75
CA SER A 133 4.95 10.58 -6.01
C SER A 133 3.87 11.20 -6.91
N PRO A 134 3.48 12.48 -6.69
CA PRO A 134 2.51 13.13 -7.55
C PRO A 134 3.13 13.45 -8.92
N GLY A 135 2.40 13.11 -10.00
CA GLY A 135 2.71 13.58 -11.35
C GLY A 135 3.91 12.97 -12.07
N ASP A 136 4.61 12.02 -11.47
CA ASP A 136 5.83 11.44 -12.03
C ASP A 136 5.56 10.08 -12.70
N THR A 137 6.06 9.90 -13.94
CA THR A 137 6.07 8.63 -14.66
C THR A 137 7.05 7.62 -14.04
N ALA A 138 8.02 8.08 -13.28
CA ALA A 138 8.97 7.23 -12.53
C ALA A 138 8.56 7.04 -11.07
N ALA A 139 7.30 6.71 -10.81
CA ALA A 139 6.68 6.71 -9.50
C ALA A 139 7.57 6.15 -8.39
N MET A 140 8.04 7.05 -7.50
CA MET A 140 8.64 6.66 -6.23
C MET A 140 7.54 6.28 -5.26
N VAL A 141 7.70 5.16 -4.58
CA VAL A 141 6.77 4.70 -3.54
C VAL A 141 7.18 5.26 -2.18
N PHE A 142 6.25 5.94 -1.54
CA PHE A 142 6.38 6.47 -0.18
C PHE A 142 5.62 5.59 0.80
N CYS A 143 6.21 5.35 1.97
CA CYS A 143 5.55 4.72 3.10
C CYS A 143 4.90 5.79 3.98
N ILE A 144 3.64 5.59 4.37
CA ILE A 144 2.85 6.53 5.16
C ILE A 144 2.15 5.82 6.33
N ASP A 145 1.60 6.63 7.25
CA ASP A 145 0.77 6.19 8.38
C ASP A 145 1.56 5.37 9.43
N PHE A 146 2.45 6.07 10.15
CA PHE A 146 3.26 5.48 11.23
C PHE A 146 2.55 5.45 12.59
N GLY A 147 1.24 5.65 12.65
CA GLY A 147 0.47 5.66 13.89
C GLY A 147 0.59 4.38 14.72
N LEU A 148 0.78 3.24 14.06
CA LEU A 148 0.98 1.94 14.69
C LEU A 148 2.46 1.52 14.79
N SER A 149 3.41 2.30 14.25
CA SER A 149 4.83 1.94 14.25
C SER A 149 5.39 1.78 15.67
N LYS A 150 6.45 1.00 15.79
CA LYS A 150 7.08 0.70 17.09
C LYS A 150 8.58 0.53 16.94
N ARG A 151 9.33 0.95 17.97
CA ARG A 151 10.75 0.57 18.08
C ARG A 151 10.85 -0.92 18.39
N TYR A 152 11.58 -1.67 17.56
CA TYR A 152 11.85 -3.09 17.80
C TYR A 152 13.19 -3.32 18.48
N ARG A 153 14.06 -2.29 18.56
CA ARG A 153 15.32 -2.32 19.30
C ARG A 153 15.67 -0.94 19.86
N HIS A 154 16.47 -0.93 20.90
CA HIS A 154 16.97 0.32 21.48
C HIS A 154 18.00 0.97 20.52
N PRO A 155 17.91 2.29 20.22
CA PRO A 155 18.73 2.92 19.18
C PRO A 155 20.23 2.95 19.50
N HIS A 156 20.61 3.00 20.76
CA HIS A 156 22.01 3.07 21.17
C HIS A 156 22.61 1.70 21.50
N THR A 157 21.89 0.88 22.28
CA THR A 157 22.40 -0.43 22.71
C THR A 157 22.14 -1.52 21.67
N LEU A 158 21.29 -1.25 20.68
CA LEU A 158 20.81 -2.19 19.66
C LEU A 158 20.12 -3.44 20.24
N GLN A 159 19.84 -3.44 21.54
CA GLN A 159 19.13 -4.53 22.19
C GLN A 159 17.70 -4.64 21.66
N HIS A 160 17.37 -5.81 21.13
CA HIS A 160 16.03 -6.12 20.61
C HIS A 160 15.00 -6.15 21.75
N ILE A 161 13.75 -5.77 21.47
CA ILE A 161 12.65 -5.94 22.42
C ILE A 161 12.48 -7.43 22.73
N PRO A 162 12.06 -7.77 23.97
CA PRO A 162 11.90 -9.16 24.36
C PRO A 162 10.73 -9.83 23.59
N TYR A 163 10.89 -11.13 23.32
CA TYR A 163 9.80 -11.97 22.85
C TYR A 163 8.68 -12.00 23.89
N ARG A 164 7.44 -11.85 23.43
CA ARG A 164 6.24 -11.89 24.29
C ARG A 164 5.07 -12.49 23.51
N GLU A 165 4.21 -13.18 24.22
CA GLU A 165 2.94 -13.71 23.73
C GLU A 165 1.74 -13.01 24.40
N GLY A 166 0.53 -13.36 24.00
CA GLY A 166 -0.70 -12.77 24.53
C GLY A 166 -0.95 -11.34 24.09
N ARG A 167 -0.35 -10.92 22.95
CA ARG A 167 -0.57 -9.59 22.37
C ARG A 167 -1.84 -9.58 21.53
N SER A 168 -2.53 -8.45 21.54
CA SER A 168 -3.64 -8.24 20.62
C SER A 168 -3.13 -8.03 19.19
N LEU A 169 -3.85 -8.57 18.22
CA LEU A 169 -3.56 -8.33 16.81
C LEU A 169 -3.46 -6.83 16.51
N THR A 170 -2.36 -6.44 15.90
CA THR A 170 -2.11 -5.05 15.50
C THR A 170 -2.12 -4.96 13.97
N GLY A 171 -2.67 -3.87 13.44
CA GLY A 171 -2.74 -3.60 12.00
C GLY A 171 -3.94 -4.26 11.32
N THR A 172 -3.83 -4.43 10.02
CA THR A 172 -4.92 -4.91 9.15
C THR A 172 -4.90 -6.43 9.03
N PRO A 173 -5.92 -7.16 9.52
CA PRO A 173 -5.92 -8.63 9.59
C PRO A 173 -5.61 -9.33 8.26
N ARG A 174 -6.03 -8.74 7.12
CA ARG A 174 -5.77 -9.29 5.79
C ARG A 174 -4.29 -9.51 5.53
N TYR A 175 -3.45 -8.57 5.94
CA TYR A 175 -2.01 -8.57 5.64
C TYR A 175 -1.12 -8.92 6.83
N ALA A 176 -1.66 -8.94 8.06
CA ALA A 176 -0.90 -9.26 9.26
C ALA A 176 -0.26 -10.66 9.16
N SER A 177 0.95 -10.83 9.70
CA SER A 177 1.67 -12.10 9.73
C SER A 177 0.92 -13.18 10.53
N VAL A 178 1.27 -14.44 10.34
CA VAL A 178 0.73 -15.55 11.15
C VAL A 178 1.08 -15.34 12.62
N ALA A 179 2.32 -14.99 12.94
CA ALA A 179 2.77 -14.78 14.31
C ALA A 179 1.99 -13.64 15.02
N ASN A 180 1.73 -12.52 14.31
CA ASN A 180 0.90 -11.43 14.84
C ASN A 180 -0.54 -11.88 15.13
N HIS A 181 -1.14 -12.70 14.27
CA HIS A 181 -2.46 -13.29 14.55
C HIS A 181 -2.46 -14.22 15.75
N GLN A 182 -1.37 -14.95 15.99
CA GLN A 182 -1.19 -15.83 17.15
C GLN A 182 -0.93 -15.07 18.46
N GLY A 183 -0.83 -13.73 18.38
CA GLY A 183 -0.59 -12.91 19.55
C GLY A 183 0.88 -12.82 19.96
N VAL A 184 1.80 -13.16 19.09
CA VAL A 184 3.23 -12.94 19.29
C VAL A 184 3.57 -11.46 19.07
N GLU A 185 4.49 -10.92 19.87
CA GLU A 185 5.03 -9.58 19.68
C GLU A 185 5.62 -9.44 18.26
N THR A 186 5.35 -8.33 17.59
CA THR A 186 5.77 -8.11 16.21
C THR A 186 7.23 -7.69 16.12
N SER A 187 7.92 -8.14 15.07
CA SER A 187 9.28 -7.77 14.76
C SER A 187 9.48 -7.52 13.25
N ARG A 188 10.73 -7.43 12.79
CA ARG A 188 11.05 -7.17 11.37
C ARG A 188 10.46 -8.18 10.40
N ARG A 189 10.43 -9.47 10.78
CA ARG A 189 9.90 -10.56 9.93
C ARG A 189 8.42 -10.38 9.60
N ASP A 190 7.66 -9.77 10.51
CA ASP A 190 6.21 -9.58 10.36
C ASP A 190 5.88 -8.53 9.30
N ASP A 191 6.64 -7.43 9.23
CA ASP A 191 6.53 -6.45 8.15
C ASP A 191 6.85 -7.09 6.79
N LEU A 192 7.90 -7.94 6.71
CA LEU A 192 8.28 -8.62 5.47
C LEU A 192 7.23 -9.66 5.04
N GLU A 193 6.68 -10.45 5.96
CA GLU A 193 5.61 -11.40 5.64
C GLU A 193 4.37 -10.66 5.09
N SER A 194 4.05 -9.49 5.66
CA SER A 194 2.97 -8.63 5.15
C SER A 194 3.24 -8.15 3.71
N ILE A 195 4.49 -7.79 3.37
CA ILE A 195 4.88 -7.47 2.00
C ILE A 195 4.66 -8.68 1.10
N GLY A 196 5.03 -9.89 1.52
CA GLY A 196 4.79 -11.12 0.76
C GLY A 196 3.31 -11.30 0.39
N TYR A 197 2.41 -11.09 1.35
CA TYR A 197 0.96 -11.15 1.08
C TYR A 197 0.47 -10.06 0.13
N ILE A 198 1.04 -8.85 0.20
CA ILE A 198 0.72 -7.77 -0.75
C ILE A 198 1.14 -8.15 -2.17
N LEU A 199 2.33 -8.73 -2.35
CA LEU A 199 2.83 -9.10 -3.67
C LEU A 199 1.97 -10.21 -4.31
N VAL A 200 1.58 -11.22 -3.54
CA VAL A 200 0.62 -12.25 -3.99
C VAL A 200 -0.74 -11.62 -4.33
N TYR A 201 -1.24 -10.72 -3.48
CA TYR A 201 -2.48 -10.00 -3.72
C TYR A 201 -2.45 -9.18 -5.02
N PHE A 202 -1.34 -8.52 -5.33
CA PHE A 202 -1.19 -7.75 -6.56
C PHE A 202 -1.22 -8.62 -7.82
N LEU A 203 -0.62 -9.80 -7.79
CA LEU A 203 -0.63 -10.72 -8.95
C LEU A 203 -1.96 -11.45 -9.11
N LEU A 204 -2.56 -11.91 -8.00
CA LEU A 204 -3.73 -12.80 -8.05
C LEU A 204 -5.07 -12.07 -7.90
N GLY A 205 -5.06 -10.80 -7.46
CA GLY A 205 -6.28 -10.01 -7.24
C GLY A 205 -6.96 -10.26 -5.90
N LYS A 206 -6.64 -11.35 -5.21
CA LYS A 206 -7.24 -11.77 -3.94
C LYS A 206 -6.30 -12.65 -3.12
N LEU A 207 -6.60 -12.76 -1.83
CA LEU A 207 -5.98 -13.71 -0.90
C LEU A 207 -7.03 -14.74 -0.43
N PRO A 208 -6.65 -15.99 -0.12
CA PRO A 208 -7.58 -17.06 0.25
C PRO A 208 -8.47 -16.76 1.45
N TRP A 209 -8.04 -15.86 2.32
CA TRP A 209 -8.77 -15.48 3.54
C TRP A 209 -9.60 -14.20 3.41
N GLN A 210 -9.86 -13.73 2.17
CA GLN A 210 -10.79 -12.64 1.92
C GLN A 210 -12.21 -13.15 1.77
N GLY A 211 -13.19 -12.36 2.25
CA GLY A 211 -14.61 -12.68 2.10
C GLY A 211 -15.11 -13.85 2.96
N LEU A 212 -14.34 -14.29 3.96
CA LEU A 212 -14.77 -15.34 4.87
C LEU A 212 -16.04 -14.91 5.62
N LYS A 213 -17.07 -15.76 5.57
CA LYS A 213 -18.33 -15.57 6.30
C LYS A 213 -18.26 -16.29 7.65
N VAL A 214 -18.69 -15.59 8.70
CA VAL A 214 -18.92 -16.24 9.99
C VAL A 214 -20.15 -17.16 9.84
N PRO A 215 -20.11 -18.40 10.35
CA PRO A 215 -21.26 -19.30 10.29
C PRO A 215 -22.54 -18.67 10.86
N HIS A 216 -23.69 -19.00 10.24
CA HIS A 216 -25.00 -18.53 10.71
C HIS A 216 -25.22 -18.96 12.18
N GLY A 217 -25.80 -18.06 12.98
CA GLY A 217 -26.12 -18.32 14.39
C GLY A 217 -25.07 -17.91 15.41
N VAL A 218 -23.88 -17.41 14.95
CA VAL A 218 -22.85 -16.88 15.82
C VAL A 218 -22.75 -15.37 15.58
N ALA A 219 -22.90 -14.55 16.63
CA ALA A 219 -22.66 -13.12 16.52
C ALA A 219 -21.21 -12.87 16.06
N GLY A 220 -21.03 -12.44 14.81
CA GLY A 220 -19.72 -12.31 14.17
C GLY A 220 -18.87 -11.21 14.79
N THR A 221 -18.24 -11.48 15.92
CA THR A 221 -17.31 -10.55 16.57
C THR A 221 -16.04 -10.37 15.75
N ALA A 222 -15.35 -9.24 15.95
CA ALA A 222 -14.04 -9.01 15.32
C ALA A 222 -13.05 -10.14 15.64
N SER A 223 -13.05 -10.64 16.88
CA SER A 223 -12.21 -11.75 17.33
C SER A 223 -12.46 -13.03 16.55
N GLN A 224 -13.72 -13.39 16.31
CA GLN A 224 -14.07 -14.58 15.51
C GLN A 224 -13.62 -14.46 14.05
N LYS A 225 -13.78 -13.27 13.44
CA LYS A 225 -13.28 -13.02 12.08
C LYS A 225 -11.75 -13.13 12.02
N HIS A 226 -11.05 -12.62 13.03
CA HIS A 226 -9.58 -12.74 13.09
C HIS A 226 -9.14 -14.20 13.22
N ARG A 227 -9.87 -15.01 14.01
CA ARG A 227 -9.60 -16.44 14.16
C ARG A 227 -9.80 -17.20 12.84
N LEU A 228 -10.91 -16.94 12.12
CA LEU A 228 -11.14 -17.57 10.80
C LEU A 228 -10.04 -17.20 9.80
N ILE A 229 -9.55 -15.96 9.83
CA ILE A 229 -8.43 -15.52 8.99
C ILE A 229 -7.16 -16.26 9.38
N LEU A 230 -6.85 -16.39 10.67
CA LEU A 230 -5.70 -17.13 11.16
C LEU A 230 -5.78 -18.59 10.72
N ASP A 231 -6.91 -19.27 10.99
CA ASP A 231 -7.13 -20.66 10.61
C ASP A 231 -6.89 -20.85 9.09
N LYS A 232 -7.44 -19.95 8.26
CA LYS A 232 -7.22 -20.04 6.80
C LYS A 232 -5.76 -19.77 6.41
N LYS A 233 -5.05 -18.84 7.07
CA LYS A 233 -3.62 -18.58 6.81
C LYS A 233 -2.73 -19.76 7.17
N THR A 234 -3.03 -20.44 8.29
CA THR A 234 -2.23 -21.57 8.78
C THR A 234 -2.52 -22.87 8.02
N THR A 235 -3.77 -23.07 7.58
CA THR A 235 -4.18 -24.25 6.83
C THR A 235 -3.96 -24.17 5.33
N THR A 236 -3.69 -22.97 4.78
CA THR A 236 -3.36 -22.83 3.34
C THR A 236 -1.87 -23.07 3.14
N PRO A 237 -1.44 -24.15 2.47
CA PRO A 237 -0.04 -24.40 2.14
C PRO A 237 0.52 -23.29 1.24
N LEU A 238 1.80 -22.96 1.39
CA LEU A 238 2.44 -21.92 0.55
C LEU A 238 2.35 -22.20 -0.97
N PRO A 239 2.50 -23.44 -1.46
CA PRO A 239 2.28 -23.73 -2.88
C PRO A 239 0.85 -23.44 -3.36
N GLU A 240 -0.15 -23.57 -2.49
CA GLU A 240 -1.55 -23.20 -2.80
C GLU A 240 -1.73 -21.68 -2.77
N LEU A 241 -1.19 -21.01 -1.75
CA LEU A 241 -1.23 -19.55 -1.63
C LEU A 241 -0.62 -18.86 -2.84
N CYS A 242 0.53 -19.37 -3.32
CA CYS A 242 1.31 -18.80 -4.41
C CYS A 242 1.00 -19.44 -5.77
N ARG A 243 -0.08 -20.23 -5.89
CA ARG A 243 -0.45 -20.87 -7.16
C ARG A 243 -0.72 -19.81 -8.23
N GLY A 244 0.09 -19.84 -9.30
CA GLY A 244 0.03 -18.84 -10.37
C GLY A 244 0.99 -17.66 -10.19
N CYS A 245 1.79 -17.67 -9.13
CA CYS A 245 2.94 -16.79 -8.95
C CYS A 245 4.24 -17.55 -9.29
N PRO A 246 5.32 -16.85 -9.69
CA PRO A 246 6.67 -17.43 -9.72
C PRO A 246 7.09 -17.97 -8.35
N VAL A 247 7.98 -18.98 -8.33
CA VAL A 247 8.39 -19.68 -7.10
C VAL A 247 9.02 -18.77 -6.06
N GLU A 248 9.65 -17.70 -6.46
CA GLU A 248 10.29 -16.70 -5.60
C GLU A 248 9.32 -16.05 -4.61
N PHE A 249 8.04 -15.96 -4.95
CA PHE A 249 7.01 -15.46 -4.04
C PHE A 249 6.78 -16.41 -2.86
N GLN A 250 6.79 -17.72 -3.15
CA GLN A 250 6.71 -18.75 -2.12
C GLN A 250 7.98 -18.75 -1.26
N GLU A 251 9.16 -18.75 -1.88
CA GLU A 251 10.45 -18.73 -1.20
C GLU A 251 10.57 -17.52 -0.27
N PHE A 252 10.13 -16.36 -0.71
CA PHE A 252 10.14 -15.14 0.12
C PHE A 252 9.24 -15.27 1.36
N ILE A 253 7.99 -15.73 1.21
CA ILE A 253 7.08 -15.88 2.36
C ILE A 253 7.60 -16.97 3.31
N GLN A 254 8.13 -18.07 2.78
CA GLN A 254 8.73 -19.12 3.57
C GLN A 254 9.92 -18.58 4.37
N TYR A 255 10.83 -17.87 3.73
CA TYR A 255 11.95 -17.21 4.39
C TYR A 255 11.49 -16.31 5.56
N CYS A 256 10.46 -15.48 5.36
CA CYS A 256 9.92 -14.62 6.41
C CYS A 256 9.39 -15.41 7.61
N ARG A 257 8.71 -16.53 7.37
CA ARG A 257 8.14 -17.39 8.42
C ARG A 257 9.20 -18.19 9.20
N GLU A 258 10.33 -18.50 8.57
CA GLU A 258 11.46 -19.21 9.18
C GLU A 258 12.39 -18.31 9.99
N LEU A 259 12.33 -16.99 9.78
CA LEU A 259 13.14 -16.04 10.54
C LEU A 259 12.80 -16.11 12.05
N GLN A 260 13.84 -16.16 12.87
CA GLN A 260 13.70 -16.01 14.31
C GLN A 260 13.20 -14.59 14.65
N PHE A 261 12.60 -14.45 15.83
CA PHE A 261 11.96 -13.20 16.27
C PHE A 261 12.90 -11.98 16.22
N ASP A 262 14.13 -12.14 16.65
CA ASP A 262 15.14 -11.08 16.72
C ASP A 262 16.14 -11.09 15.56
N ALA A 263 16.02 -12.06 14.62
CA ALA A 263 16.92 -12.18 13.49
C ALA A 263 16.91 -10.93 12.62
N LYS A 264 18.09 -10.51 12.15
CA LYS A 264 18.22 -9.48 11.11
C LYS A 264 17.95 -10.13 9.75
N PRO A 265 16.89 -9.71 9.02
CA PRO A 265 16.64 -10.20 7.67
C PRO A 265 17.81 -9.88 6.72
N ASN A 266 18.14 -10.82 5.85
CA ASN A 266 19.09 -10.57 4.75
C ASN A 266 18.36 -9.83 3.62
N MET A 267 18.36 -8.49 3.69
CA MET A 267 17.64 -7.66 2.72
C MET A 267 18.25 -7.76 1.31
N THR A 268 19.56 -7.98 1.21
CA THR A 268 20.21 -8.23 -0.09
C THR A 268 19.67 -9.50 -0.75
N TYR A 269 19.54 -10.58 0.00
CA TYR A 269 18.98 -11.84 -0.50
C TYR A 269 17.53 -11.66 -0.98
N VAL A 270 16.65 -11.11 -0.13
CA VAL A 270 15.22 -11.01 -0.49
C VAL A 270 14.97 -10.03 -1.63
N ARG A 271 15.75 -8.95 -1.74
CA ARG A 271 15.65 -8.04 -2.88
C ARG A 271 16.16 -8.69 -4.16
N ASN A 272 17.24 -9.46 -4.10
CA ASN A 272 17.80 -10.15 -5.26
C ASN A 272 16.87 -11.24 -5.79
N LEU A 273 16.09 -11.94 -4.96
CA LEU A 273 15.05 -12.87 -5.44
C LEU A 273 14.17 -12.24 -6.53
N PHE A 274 13.64 -11.04 -6.26
CA PHE A 274 12.74 -10.35 -7.19
C PHE A 274 13.47 -9.62 -8.32
N ARG A 275 14.67 -9.08 -8.07
CA ARG A 275 15.50 -8.43 -9.10
C ARG A 275 15.99 -9.42 -10.14
N ASP A 276 16.40 -10.61 -9.73
CA ASP A 276 16.87 -11.65 -10.65
C ASP A 276 15.70 -12.22 -11.45
N LEU A 277 14.53 -12.37 -10.82
CA LEU A 277 13.30 -12.74 -11.53
C LEU A 277 12.94 -11.68 -12.59
N TYR A 278 13.03 -10.38 -12.25
CA TYR A 278 12.81 -9.28 -13.19
C TYR A 278 13.74 -9.38 -14.41
N ARG A 279 15.04 -9.61 -14.17
CA ARG A 279 16.05 -9.75 -15.22
C ARG A 279 15.82 -11.00 -16.09
N ARG A 280 15.48 -12.14 -15.48
CA ARG A 280 15.20 -13.41 -16.21
C ARG A 280 14.00 -13.30 -17.14
N HIS A 281 13.03 -12.46 -16.81
CA HIS A 281 11.90 -12.16 -17.69
C HIS A 281 12.22 -11.14 -18.79
N GLY A 282 13.45 -10.63 -18.87
CA GLY A 282 13.86 -9.64 -19.87
C GLY A 282 13.07 -8.32 -19.77
N PHE A 283 12.58 -7.97 -18.59
CA PHE A 283 11.85 -6.73 -18.41
C PHE A 283 12.79 -5.55 -18.53
N GLU A 284 12.47 -4.66 -19.46
CA GLU A 284 13.16 -3.40 -19.68
C GLU A 284 12.28 -2.24 -19.18
N ASN A 285 12.86 -1.03 -19.12
CA ASN A 285 12.19 0.20 -18.75
C ASN A 285 11.47 0.15 -17.38
N PRO A 286 12.22 0.30 -16.27
CA PRO A 286 11.65 0.25 -14.92
C PRO A 286 10.74 1.43 -14.57
N LYS A 287 10.55 2.39 -15.50
CA LYS A 287 9.70 3.58 -15.31
C LYS A 287 8.31 3.45 -15.93
N GLN A 288 7.94 2.26 -16.42
CA GLN A 288 6.63 2.01 -17.01
C GLN A 288 5.79 1.13 -16.09
N TRP A 289 4.61 1.62 -15.74
CA TRP A 289 3.69 1.02 -14.79
C TRP A 289 2.35 0.68 -15.43
N ASP A 290 1.63 -0.30 -14.88
CA ASP A 290 0.31 -0.68 -15.41
C ASP A 290 -0.70 0.48 -15.37
N TRP A 291 -0.62 1.34 -14.37
CA TRP A 291 -1.52 2.49 -14.24
C TRP A 291 -1.23 3.62 -15.23
N ASP A 292 -0.09 3.65 -15.87
CA ASP A 292 0.21 4.63 -16.92
C ASP A 292 -0.65 4.37 -18.16
N THR A 293 -0.90 3.09 -18.50
CA THR A 293 -1.77 2.69 -19.58
C THR A 293 -3.25 2.78 -19.21
N ALA A 294 -3.61 2.54 -17.96
CA ALA A 294 -4.96 2.67 -17.44
C ALA A 294 -5.47 4.13 -17.39
N ARG A 295 -4.54 5.10 -17.37
CA ARG A 295 -4.86 6.55 -17.41
C ARG A 295 -5.03 7.10 -18.82
N ALA A 296 -4.59 6.39 -19.85
CA ALA A 296 -4.80 6.82 -21.22
C ALA A 296 -6.30 6.85 -21.52
N PRO A 297 -6.87 7.98 -22.02
CA PRO A 297 -8.27 7.99 -22.44
C PRO A 297 -8.45 6.91 -23.51
N ALA A 298 -9.51 6.09 -23.36
CA ALA A 298 -9.85 5.08 -24.33
C ALA A 298 -9.82 5.73 -25.73
N ARG A 299 -8.91 5.26 -26.60
CA ARG A 299 -8.88 5.69 -27.99
C ARG A 299 -10.30 5.51 -28.55
N PRO A 300 -10.91 6.55 -29.12
CA PRO A 300 -12.20 6.38 -29.76
C PRO A 300 -12.04 5.27 -30.81
N LEU A 301 -12.87 4.25 -30.73
CA LEU A 301 -12.99 3.25 -31.77
C LEU A 301 -13.19 4.01 -33.09
N SER A 302 -12.22 3.93 -34.00
CA SER A 302 -12.34 4.45 -35.35
C SER A 302 -13.48 3.69 -36.00
N THR A 303 -14.64 4.33 -36.08
CA THR A 303 -15.73 3.88 -36.97
C THR A 303 -15.19 3.95 -38.38
N LYS A 304 -14.82 2.81 -38.96
CA LYS A 304 -14.64 2.67 -40.38
C LYS A 304 -16.00 3.03 -41.02
N LYS A 305 -16.05 4.18 -41.68
CA LYS A 305 -17.11 4.47 -42.61
C LYS A 305 -16.94 3.47 -43.78
N ASP A 306 -17.85 2.54 -43.89
CA ASP A 306 -18.07 1.80 -45.13
C ASP A 306 -18.66 2.76 -46.14
N ASP A 307 -17.80 3.34 -46.99
CA ASP A 307 -18.19 3.96 -48.24
C ASP A 307 -18.46 2.83 -49.25
N ASN A 308 -19.70 2.36 -49.32
CA ASN A 308 -20.19 1.57 -50.43
C ASN A 308 -21.60 2.05 -50.75
N ARG A 309 -21.70 3.10 -51.58
CA ARG A 309 -22.93 3.44 -52.34
C ARG A 309 -22.65 3.20 -53.81
N PRO A 310 -23.39 2.31 -54.46
CA PRO A 310 -23.35 2.22 -55.90
C PRO A 310 -24.16 3.38 -56.52
N SER A 311 -23.52 4.08 -57.47
CA SER A 311 -24.13 5.05 -58.36
C SER A 311 -25.07 4.37 -59.32
N THR A 312 -26.36 4.76 -59.36
CA THR A 312 -27.23 4.54 -60.50
C THR A 312 -27.83 5.87 -60.89
N SER A 313 -27.30 6.40 -62.01
CA SER A 313 -27.90 7.44 -62.77
C SER A 313 -29.03 6.81 -63.68
N GLN A 314 -30.25 7.33 -63.63
CA GLN A 314 -31.13 7.35 -64.78
C GLN A 314 -32.05 8.57 -64.71
N ALA A 315 -31.82 9.43 -65.65
CA ALA A 315 -32.68 10.56 -65.99
C ALA A 315 -33.87 10.05 -66.80
N VAL A 316 -35.11 10.51 -66.51
CA VAL A 316 -36.18 10.55 -67.44
C VAL A 316 -36.89 11.89 -67.31
N ARG A 317 -37.02 12.58 -68.44
CA ARG A 317 -37.69 13.86 -68.62
C ARG A 317 -39.22 13.70 -68.91
N PRO A 318 -39.99 14.78 -68.86
CA PRO A 318 -41.40 14.79 -68.55
C PRO A 318 -42.28 14.73 -69.86
N GLY A 319 -43.48 14.19 -69.72
CA GLY A 319 -44.52 14.26 -70.69
C GLY A 319 -45.65 15.15 -70.20
N THR A 320 -46.01 16.07 -71.04
CA THR A 320 -47.09 17.00 -70.99
C THR A 320 -48.47 16.33 -71.25
N ALA A 321 -49.47 16.67 -70.50
CA ALA A 321 -50.84 17.06 -70.88
C ALA A 321 -51.60 17.53 -69.62
#